data_593206cadd958de629072ca4ed16e353
#
_entry.id   593206cadd958de629072ca4ed16e353
#
_cell.length_a   1.000
_cell.length_b   1.000
_cell.length_c   1.000
_cell.angle_alpha   90.00
_cell.angle_beta   90.00
_cell.angle_gamma   90.00
#
_symmetry.space_group_name_H-M   'P 1'
#
loop_
_entity.id
_entity.type
_entity.pdbx_description
1 polymer ?
#
loop_
_entity_poly.entity_id
_entity_poly.type
_entity_poly.pdbx_seq_one_letter_code
_entity_poly.pdbx_strand_id
1 'polypeptide(L)' 'AFKQHYGMTPHAFLVNRRIQFARDQLRSGKLIADVALEAGFADQAHFQRAFKQHLAATPGQYRG' A
#
# COMPACT_ATOMS: atom_id res chain seq x y z
N ALA A 1 8.58 -20.99 5.22
CA ALA A 1 9.27 -20.95 3.94
C ALA A 1 9.27 -19.56 3.37
N PHE A 2 8.11 -19.03 3.08
CA PHE A 2 8.04 -17.69 2.54
C PHE A 2 8.71 -16.66 3.45
N LYS A 3 8.40 -16.73 4.72
CA LYS A 3 8.95 -15.82 5.71
C LYS A 3 10.47 -15.89 5.76
N GLN A 4 11.00 -17.08 5.64
CA GLN A 4 12.44 -17.28 5.70
C GLN A 4 13.16 -16.65 4.51
N HIS A 5 12.54 -16.69 3.34
CA HIS A 5 13.12 -16.11 2.15
C HIS A 5 13.20 -14.61 2.23
N TYR A 6 12.16 -13.97 2.74
CA TYR A 6 12.04 -12.53 2.64
C TYR A 6 12.16 -11.82 3.97
N GLY A 7 12.24 -12.57 5.06
CA GLY A 7 12.24 -11.97 6.38
C GLY A 7 10.93 -11.26 6.73
N MET A 8 9.87 -11.55 6.02
CA MET A 8 8.56 -10.94 6.24
C MET A 8 7.68 -11.82 7.10
N THR A 9 6.94 -11.20 8.03
CA THR A 9 5.86 -11.88 8.72
C THR A 9 4.66 -12.01 7.77
N PRO A 10 3.70 -12.92 8.08
CA PRO A 10 2.48 -12.99 7.28
C PRO A 10 1.73 -11.66 7.21
N HIS A 11 1.70 -10.91 8.30
CA HIS A 11 1.04 -9.61 8.31
C HIS A 11 1.75 -8.63 7.38
N ALA A 12 3.08 -8.58 7.43
CA ALA A 12 3.84 -7.68 6.57
C ALA A 12 3.65 -8.03 5.10
N PHE A 13 3.55 -9.32 4.79
CA PHE A 13 3.28 -9.77 3.44
C PHE A 13 1.91 -9.29 2.96
N LEU A 14 0.90 -9.42 3.81
CA LEU A 14 -0.44 -8.96 3.47
C LEU A 14 -0.47 -7.46 3.21
N VAL A 15 0.18 -6.68 4.09
CA VAL A 15 0.25 -5.23 3.90
C VAL A 15 0.97 -4.90 2.59
N ASN A 16 2.05 -5.60 2.30
CA ASN A 16 2.77 -5.38 1.05
C ASN A 16 1.86 -5.59 -0.16
N ARG A 17 1.06 -6.65 -0.15
CA ARG A 17 0.14 -6.91 -1.25
C ARG A 17 -0.91 -5.82 -1.38
N ARG A 18 -1.41 -5.32 -0.26
CA ARG A 18 -2.36 -4.20 -0.28
C ARG A 18 -1.72 -2.95 -0.89
N ILE A 19 -0.47 -2.70 -0.55
CA ILE A 19 0.26 -1.55 -1.09
C ILE A 19 0.48 -1.70 -2.60
N GLN A 20 0.82 -2.90 -3.07
CA GLN A 20 0.99 -3.12 -4.50
C GLN A 20 -0.31 -2.89 -5.26
N PHE A 21 -1.42 -3.39 -4.72
CA PHE A 21 -2.73 -3.14 -5.32
C PHE A 21 -3.03 -1.64 -5.37
N ALA A 22 -2.78 -0.95 -4.25
CA ALA A 22 -3.05 0.48 -4.17
C ALA A 22 -2.21 1.27 -5.18
N ARG A 23 -0.94 0.90 -5.33
CA ARG A 23 -0.07 1.56 -6.30
C ARG A 23 -0.66 1.50 -7.70
N ASP A 24 -1.13 0.31 -8.09
CA ASP A 24 -1.71 0.14 -9.42
C ASP A 24 -2.98 0.98 -9.59
N GLN A 25 -3.81 1.03 -8.54
CA GLN A 25 -5.03 1.83 -8.59
C GLN A 25 -4.72 3.33 -8.70
N LEU A 26 -3.70 3.80 -7.97
CA LEU A 26 -3.31 5.20 -8.05
C LEU A 26 -2.81 5.58 -9.44
N ARG A 27 -2.09 4.68 -10.08
CA ARG A 27 -1.61 4.93 -11.44
C ARG A 27 -2.75 5.09 -12.45
N SER A 28 -3.88 4.48 -12.15
CA SER A 28 -5.06 4.61 -13.03
C SER A 28 -5.83 5.91 -12.76
N GLY A 29 -5.38 6.72 -11.79
CA GLY A 29 -5.97 8.03 -11.55
C GLY A 29 -7.03 8.07 -10.48
N LYS A 30 -7.23 6.99 -9.73
CA LYS A 30 -8.25 6.96 -8.67
C LYS A 30 -7.86 7.87 -7.51
N LEU A 31 -8.86 8.35 -6.80
CA LEU A 31 -8.64 9.21 -5.63
C LEU A 31 -7.97 8.43 -4.51
N ILE A 32 -7.05 9.10 -3.83
CA ILE A 32 -6.28 8.47 -2.75
C ILE A 32 -7.21 7.94 -1.65
N ALA A 33 -8.23 8.70 -1.26
CA ALA A 33 -9.17 8.26 -0.22
C ALA A 33 -9.89 6.97 -0.62
N ASP A 34 -10.32 6.87 -1.86
CA ASP A 34 -11.00 5.68 -2.36
C ASP A 34 -10.06 4.47 -2.38
N VAL A 35 -8.85 4.68 -2.85
CA VAL A 35 -7.86 3.62 -2.91
C VAL A 35 -7.52 3.09 -1.52
N ALA A 36 -7.40 3.98 -0.54
CA ALA A 36 -7.12 3.56 0.83
C ALA A 36 -8.17 2.58 1.34
N LEU A 37 -9.44 2.90 1.12
CA LEU A 37 -10.53 2.03 1.58
C LEU A 37 -10.57 0.72 0.79
N GLU A 38 -10.41 0.79 -0.52
CA GLU A 38 -10.43 -0.41 -1.35
C GLU A 38 -9.27 -1.35 -1.03
N ALA A 39 -8.13 -0.80 -0.64
CA ALA A 39 -6.98 -1.60 -0.27
C ALA A 39 -7.08 -2.20 1.14
N GLY A 40 -8.14 -1.86 1.88
CA GLY A 40 -8.39 -2.46 3.19
C GLY A 40 -7.80 -1.70 4.36
N PHE A 41 -7.45 -0.43 4.19
CA PHE A 41 -6.96 0.39 5.30
C PHE A 41 -8.10 1.08 6.01
N ALA A 42 -7.92 1.28 7.32
CA ALA A 42 -8.99 1.88 8.14
C ALA A 42 -9.24 3.34 7.75
N ASP A 43 -8.20 4.06 7.39
CA ASP A 43 -8.33 5.46 6.99
C ASP A 43 -7.17 5.86 6.08
N GLN A 44 -7.27 7.04 5.52
CA GLN A 44 -6.26 7.53 4.57
C GLN A 44 -4.91 7.79 5.24
N ALA A 45 -4.91 8.28 6.47
CA ALA A 45 -3.66 8.55 7.17
C ALA A 45 -2.86 7.27 7.40
N HIS A 46 -3.54 6.21 7.82
CA HIS A 46 -2.89 4.90 8.00
C HIS A 46 -2.33 4.39 6.68
N PHE A 47 -3.12 4.52 5.62
CA PHE A 47 -2.68 4.12 4.29
C PHE A 47 -1.43 4.89 3.84
N GLN A 48 -1.42 6.20 4.03
CA GLN A 48 -0.29 7.01 3.61
C GLN A 48 1.00 6.63 4.34
N ARG A 49 0.90 6.37 5.64
CA ARG A 49 2.07 5.94 6.41
C ARG A 49 2.60 4.59 5.93
N ALA A 50 1.71 3.63 5.73
CA ALA A 50 2.12 2.31 5.26
C ALA A 50 2.70 2.38 3.85
N PHE A 51 2.08 3.17 2.99
CA PHE A 51 2.54 3.33 1.61
C PHE A 51 3.96 3.89 1.59
N LYS A 52 4.21 4.94 2.36
CA LYS A 52 5.53 5.55 2.40
C LYS A 52 6.58 4.58 2.96
N GLN A 53 6.21 3.79 3.98
CA GLN A 53 7.15 2.83 4.54
C GLN A 53 7.55 1.75 3.52
N HIS A 54 6.62 1.30 2.71
CA HIS A 54 6.88 0.22 1.78
C HIS A 54 7.51 0.66 0.47
N LEU A 55 7.16 1.84 0.00
CA LEU A 55 7.60 2.30 -1.33
C LEU A 55 8.51 3.52 -1.28
N ALA A 56 8.79 4.06 -0.09
CA ALA A 56 9.61 5.25 0.10
C ALA A 56 9.09 6.45 -0.70
N ALA A 57 7.79 6.48 -0.97
CA ALA A 57 7.15 7.53 -1.73
C ALA A 57 5.72 7.71 -1.23
N THR A 58 5.16 8.91 -1.40
CA THR A 58 3.79 9.16 -1.00
C THR A 58 2.81 8.74 -2.09
N PRO A 59 1.55 8.42 -1.72
CA PRO A 59 0.54 8.08 -2.72
C PRO A 59 0.35 9.17 -3.78
N GLY A 60 0.47 10.43 -3.39
CA GLY A 60 0.32 11.52 -4.33
C GLY A 60 1.34 11.51 -5.46
N GLN A 61 2.56 11.03 -5.17
CA GLN A 61 3.60 10.92 -6.18
C GLN A 61 3.27 9.88 -7.25
N TYR A 62 2.54 8.85 -6.87
CA TYR A 62 2.14 7.80 -7.81
C TYR A 62 0.90 8.15 -8.61
N ARG A 63 0.02 8.93 -8.01
CA ARG A 63 -1.21 9.30 -8.68
C ARG A 63 -0.94 10.21 -9.89
N GLY A 64 0.16 10.91 -9.79
CA GLY A 64 0.63 11.71 -10.88
C GLY A 64 -0.27 12.75 -11.37
#